data_86e57dcd55243091422fa71b40f2dd1d
#
_entry.id   86e57dcd55243091422fa71b40f2dd1d
#
_cell.length_a   1.000
_cell.length_b   1.000
_cell.length_c   1.000
_cell.angle_alpha   90.00
_cell.angle_beta   90.00
_cell.angle_gamma   90.00
#
_symmetry.space_group_name_H-M   'P 1'
#
loop_
_entity.id
_entity.type
_entity.pdbx_description
1 polymer ?
#
loop_
_entity_poly.entity_id
_entity_poly.type
_entity_poly.pdbx_seq_one_letter_code
_entity_poly.pdbx_strand_id
1 'polypeptide(L)'
;MRFSLLPSVITQKLTDLTPAFLQAQNIRLLMLDFDNTIVPYTTNTPTKEMAQWLNSMQQSDIRLCVVSNSKRDRVKIFCRQYGIDCITHAKKPFSKGICQCMERYGIAPEHCAIVGDQIFTDTLGGNCAGIKTVLVTAIDNHNIWLKLRHVAELPFIAMAHKRRI
;
A
#
# COMPACT_ATOMS: atom_id res chain seq x y z
N MET A 1 -16.77 -10.48 -3.54
CA MET A 1 -15.32 -10.80 -3.68
C MET A 1 -14.97 -10.80 -5.16
N ARG A 2 -14.06 -9.93 -5.58
CA ARG A 2 -13.68 -9.81 -7.00
C ARG A 2 -12.23 -10.24 -7.15
N PHE A 3 -12.01 -11.42 -7.72
CA PHE A 3 -10.66 -11.88 -8.05
C PHE A 3 -10.15 -11.11 -9.26
N SER A 4 -9.21 -10.20 -9.06
CA SER A 4 -8.60 -9.40 -10.14
C SER A 4 -7.16 -9.05 -9.79
N LEU A 5 -6.29 -9.13 -10.78
CA LEU A 5 -4.89 -8.70 -10.71
C LEU A 5 -4.69 -7.27 -11.22
N LEU A 6 -5.77 -6.58 -11.63
CA LEU A 6 -5.70 -5.23 -12.15
C LEU A 6 -5.87 -4.22 -11.00
N PRO A 7 -4.89 -3.32 -10.78
CA PRO A 7 -5.03 -2.24 -9.81
C PRO A 7 -6.09 -1.22 -10.26
N SER A 8 -6.69 -0.54 -9.29
CA SER A 8 -7.62 0.56 -9.56
C SER A 8 -6.90 1.79 -10.11
N VAL A 9 -5.69 2.04 -9.59
CA VAL A 9 -4.84 3.19 -9.94
C VAL A 9 -3.39 2.73 -10.01
N ILE A 10 -2.59 3.34 -10.89
CA ILE A 10 -1.13 3.18 -10.94
C ILE A 10 -0.49 4.57 -10.80
N THR A 11 0.51 4.68 -9.94
CA THR A 11 1.33 5.88 -9.81
C THR A 11 2.81 5.52 -9.67
N GLN A 12 3.70 6.48 -9.86
CA GLN A 12 5.13 6.22 -9.73
C GLN A 12 5.56 6.12 -8.28
N LYS A 13 5.10 7.03 -7.43
CA LYS A 13 5.49 7.12 -6.03
C LYS A 13 4.27 7.11 -5.12
N LEU A 14 4.46 6.61 -3.90
CA LEU A 14 3.46 6.75 -2.84
C LEU A 14 3.13 8.22 -2.55
N THR A 15 4.13 9.09 -2.63
CA THR A 15 4.02 10.53 -2.35
C THR A 15 3.18 11.29 -3.39
N ASP A 16 2.88 10.71 -4.55
CA ASP A 16 1.95 11.28 -5.54
C ASP A 16 0.49 11.26 -5.04
N LEU A 17 0.18 10.40 -4.07
CA LEU A 17 -1.15 10.30 -3.46
C LEU A 17 -1.33 11.40 -2.41
N THR A 18 -1.72 12.57 -2.86
CA THR A 18 -1.98 13.70 -1.95
C THR A 18 -3.26 13.50 -1.12
N PRO A 19 -3.38 14.12 0.07
CA PRO A 19 -4.64 14.11 0.82
C PRO A 19 -5.85 14.55 -0.02
N ALA A 20 -5.69 15.62 -0.82
CA ALA A 20 -6.75 16.12 -1.71
C ALA A 20 -7.18 15.08 -2.75
N PHE A 21 -6.22 14.38 -3.37
CA PHE A 21 -6.52 13.30 -4.31
C PHE A 21 -7.32 12.18 -3.65
N LEU A 22 -6.90 11.73 -2.47
CA LEU A 22 -7.55 10.64 -1.75
C LEU A 22 -8.96 11.04 -1.27
N GLN A 23 -9.13 12.28 -0.81
CA GLN A 23 -10.45 12.83 -0.43
C GLN A 23 -11.39 12.90 -1.63
N ALA A 24 -10.91 13.37 -2.79
CA ALA A 24 -11.68 13.38 -4.04
C ALA A 24 -12.11 11.96 -4.49
N GLN A 25 -11.34 10.93 -4.12
CA GLN A 25 -11.66 9.52 -4.31
C GLN A 25 -12.51 8.92 -3.18
N ASN A 26 -12.94 9.75 -2.20
CA ASN A 26 -13.72 9.36 -1.03
C ASN A 26 -13.00 8.30 -0.15
N ILE A 27 -11.66 8.36 -0.09
CA ILE A 27 -10.84 7.48 0.74
C ILE A 27 -10.66 8.09 2.12
N ARG A 28 -10.94 7.32 3.16
CA ARG A 28 -10.84 7.68 4.58
C ARG A 28 -9.81 6.82 5.31
N LEU A 29 -9.52 5.61 4.80
CA LEU A 29 -8.49 4.71 5.31
C LEU A 29 -7.55 4.31 4.18
N LEU A 30 -6.28 4.66 4.32
CA LEU A 30 -5.21 4.27 3.42
C LEU A 30 -4.32 3.23 4.10
N MET A 31 -4.34 2.00 3.59
CA MET A 31 -3.46 0.93 4.02
C MET A 31 -2.20 0.96 3.18
N LEU A 32 -1.05 0.80 3.82
CA LEU A 32 0.26 0.90 3.17
C LEU A 32 1.01 -0.42 3.33
N ASP A 33 1.50 -0.98 2.24
CA ASP A 33 2.60 -1.94 2.36
C ASP A 33 3.86 -1.23 2.88
N PHE A 34 4.79 -1.97 3.46
CA PHE A 34 5.96 -1.39 4.11
C PHE A 34 7.21 -1.47 3.25
N ASP A 35 7.60 -2.71 2.92
CA ASP A 35 8.85 -3.00 2.25
C ASP A 35 8.78 -2.59 0.77
N ASN A 36 9.70 -1.76 0.29
CA ASN A 36 9.73 -1.18 -1.05
C ASN A 36 8.58 -0.23 -1.41
N THR A 37 7.66 0.01 -0.49
CA THR A 37 6.56 0.98 -0.66
C THR A 37 6.82 2.25 0.16
N ILE A 38 7.10 2.13 1.46
CA ILE A 38 7.44 3.27 2.35
C ILE A 38 8.95 3.42 2.45
N VAL A 39 9.66 2.32 2.64
CA VAL A 39 11.12 2.27 2.75
C VAL A 39 11.68 1.08 1.97
N PRO A 40 12.91 1.15 1.44
CA PRO A 40 13.55 0.00 0.83
C PRO A 40 13.84 -1.10 1.86
N TYR A 41 14.07 -2.32 1.41
CA TYR A 41 14.41 -3.46 2.28
C TYR A 41 15.68 -3.21 3.12
N THR A 42 16.56 -2.34 2.66
CA THR A 42 17.90 -2.10 3.20
C THR A 42 17.95 -1.10 4.35
N THR A 43 16.90 -0.28 4.53
CA THR A 43 16.85 0.74 5.57
C THR A 43 15.48 0.80 6.27
N ASN A 44 15.48 1.41 7.46
CA ASN A 44 14.25 1.72 8.20
C ASN A 44 13.94 3.23 8.19
N THR A 45 14.78 4.01 7.53
CA THR A 45 14.65 5.47 7.50
C THR A 45 14.01 5.87 6.18
N PRO A 46 12.86 6.55 6.18
CA PRO A 46 12.24 7.06 4.97
C PRO A 46 13.03 8.23 4.42
N THR A 47 12.86 8.50 3.13
CA THR A 47 13.39 9.72 2.52
C THR A 47 12.73 10.95 3.14
N LYS A 48 13.38 12.12 3.00
CA LYS A 48 12.81 13.40 3.47
C LYS A 48 11.44 13.66 2.84
N GLU A 49 11.28 13.37 1.55
CA GLU A 49 10.01 13.49 0.82
C GLU A 49 8.93 12.59 1.45
N MET A 50 9.26 11.32 1.73
CA MET A 50 8.33 10.38 2.36
C MET A 50 7.94 10.82 3.78
N ALA A 51 8.89 11.29 4.58
CA ALA A 51 8.62 11.78 5.93
C ALA A 51 7.68 13.01 5.92
N GLN A 52 7.88 13.93 4.96
CA GLN A 52 7.00 15.08 4.77
C GLN A 52 5.59 14.63 4.34
N TRP A 53 5.50 13.67 3.43
CA TRP A 53 4.22 13.10 3.00
C TRP A 53 3.47 12.43 4.16
N LEU A 54 4.14 11.60 4.97
CA LEU A 54 3.55 10.98 6.15
C LEU A 54 2.99 12.03 7.11
N ASN A 55 3.73 13.11 7.34
CA ASN A 55 3.30 14.22 8.18
C ASN A 55 2.05 14.94 7.60
N SER A 56 2.03 15.20 6.30
CA SER A 56 0.87 15.82 5.63
C SER A 56 -0.38 14.93 5.70
N MET A 57 -0.20 13.61 5.59
CA MET A 57 -1.30 12.66 5.72
C MET A 57 -1.86 12.63 7.15
N GLN A 58 -0.99 12.70 8.17
CA GLN A 58 -1.42 12.75 9.57
C GLN A 58 -2.17 14.04 9.95
N GLN A 59 -1.92 15.13 9.23
CA GLN A 59 -2.65 16.40 9.37
C GLN A 59 -4.00 16.42 8.62
N SER A 60 -4.31 15.35 7.88
CA SER A 60 -5.57 15.18 7.15
C SER A 60 -6.55 14.28 7.89
N ASP A 61 -7.79 14.20 7.40
CA ASP A 61 -8.81 13.29 7.93
C ASP A 61 -8.63 11.83 7.48
N ILE A 62 -7.52 11.52 6.78
CA ILE A 62 -7.24 10.17 6.28
C ILE A 62 -6.48 9.37 7.33
N ARG A 63 -7.03 8.22 7.72
CA ARG A 63 -6.35 7.28 8.60
C ARG A 63 -5.32 6.48 7.83
N LEU A 64 -4.12 6.33 8.42
CA LEU A 64 -3.06 5.49 7.90
C LEU A 64 -2.91 4.22 8.72
N CYS A 65 -2.70 3.09 8.05
CA CYS A 65 -2.33 1.84 8.69
C CYS A 65 -1.36 1.06 7.81
N VAL A 66 -0.25 0.62 8.36
CA VAL A 66 0.67 -0.26 7.65
C VAL A 66 0.16 -1.69 7.72
N VAL A 67 0.00 -2.35 6.56
CA VAL A 67 -0.46 -3.74 6.44
C VAL A 67 0.61 -4.56 5.72
N SER A 68 1.48 -5.24 6.49
CA SER A 68 2.67 -5.89 5.97
C SER A 68 2.70 -7.40 6.24
N ASN A 69 3.24 -8.16 5.29
CA ASN A 69 3.54 -9.60 5.45
C ASN A 69 4.79 -9.84 6.31
N SER A 70 5.55 -8.80 6.58
CA SER A 70 6.78 -8.88 7.37
C SER A 70 6.52 -9.38 8.80
N LYS A 71 7.42 -10.25 9.26
CA LYS A 71 7.49 -10.73 10.66
C LYS A 71 8.48 -9.93 11.49
N ARG A 72 9.21 -9.00 10.87
CA ARG A 72 10.31 -8.27 11.50
C ARG A 72 9.78 -7.12 12.36
N ASP A 73 10.40 -6.91 13.51
CA ASP A 73 10.03 -5.83 14.43
C ASP A 73 10.28 -4.42 13.84
N ARG A 74 11.06 -4.31 12.75
CA ARG A 74 11.31 -3.04 12.06
C ARG A 74 10.02 -2.29 11.68
N VAL A 75 8.98 -3.03 11.26
CA VAL A 75 7.68 -2.44 10.92
C VAL A 75 7.05 -1.78 12.15
N LYS A 76 7.04 -2.51 13.29
CA LYS A 76 6.47 -2.00 14.53
C LYS A 76 7.26 -0.80 15.09
N ILE A 77 8.60 -0.85 14.98
CA ILE A 77 9.48 0.24 15.43
C ILE A 77 9.18 1.49 14.61
N PHE A 78 9.17 1.36 13.27
CA PHE A 78 8.83 2.45 12.36
C PHE A 78 7.45 3.04 12.69
N CYS A 79 6.44 2.19 12.77
CA CYS A 79 5.06 2.65 13.01
C CYS A 79 4.92 3.38 14.34
N ARG A 80 5.59 2.93 15.41
CA ARG A 80 5.64 3.66 16.69
C ARG A 80 6.31 5.03 16.56
N GLN A 81 7.43 5.10 15.83
CA GLN A 81 8.17 6.35 15.63
C GLN A 81 7.33 7.39 14.89
N TYR A 82 6.52 6.97 13.93
CA TYR A 82 5.70 7.86 13.10
C TYR A 82 4.24 7.95 13.57
N GLY A 83 3.88 7.33 14.70
CA GLY A 83 2.50 7.38 15.24
C GLY A 83 1.46 6.76 14.29
N ILE A 84 1.84 5.71 13.56
CA ILE A 84 0.98 5.01 12.58
C ILE A 84 0.67 3.62 13.11
N ASP A 85 -0.59 3.19 13.00
CA ASP A 85 -0.98 1.82 13.33
C ASP A 85 -0.39 0.81 12.32
N CYS A 86 -0.23 -0.44 12.77
CA CYS A 86 0.19 -1.51 11.88
C CYS A 86 -0.50 -2.85 12.14
N ILE A 87 -0.61 -3.63 11.07
CA ILE A 87 -0.92 -5.06 11.07
C ILE A 87 0.25 -5.77 10.42
N THR A 88 1.01 -6.50 11.21
CA THR A 88 2.09 -7.38 10.76
C THR A 88 1.56 -8.80 10.55
N HIS A 89 2.30 -9.64 9.80
CA HIS A 89 1.84 -10.99 9.45
C HIS A 89 0.47 -11.00 8.75
N ALA A 90 0.21 -10.00 7.92
CA ALA A 90 -1.09 -9.80 7.28
C ALA A 90 -1.50 -10.94 6.34
N LYS A 91 -0.52 -11.75 5.88
CA LYS A 91 -0.70 -12.90 4.97
C LYS A 91 -1.37 -12.51 3.63
N LYS A 92 -1.06 -11.30 3.11
CA LYS A 92 -1.50 -10.93 1.75
C LYS A 92 -0.98 -11.97 0.75
N PRO A 93 -1.74 -12.42 -0.25
CA PRO A 93 -2.98 -11.85 -0.76
C PRO A 93 -4.27 -12.27 -0.04
N PHE A 94 -4.21 -13.07 1.02
CA PHE A 94 -5.42 -13.33 1.80
C PHE A 94 -5.92 -12.03 2.44
N SER A 95 -7.22 -11.77 2.32
CA SER A 95 -7.85 -10.52 2.76
C SER A 95 -7.93 -10.33 4.28
N LYS A 96 -7.62 -11.36 5.07
CA LYS A 96 -7.80 -11.35 6.53
C LYS A 96 -7.15 -10.14 7.22
N GLY A 97 -5.89 -9.83 6.93
CA GLY A 97 -5.20 -8.68 7.53
C GLY A 97 -5.79 -7.34 7.08
N ILE A 98 -6.25 -7.27 5.82
CA ILE A 98 -6.92 -6.08 5.26
C ILE A 98 -8.28 -5.88 5.93
N CYS A 99 -9.10 -6.94 6.05
CA CYS A 99 -10.39 -6.90 6.74
C CYS A 99 -10.22 -6.51 8.22
N GLN A 100 -9.26 -7.10 8.92
CA GLN A 100 -8.93 -6.73 10.30
C GLN A 100 -8.59 -5.24 10.45
N CYS A 101 -7.93 -4.64 9.44
CA CYS A 101 -7.65 -3.21 9.43
C CYS A 101 -8.95 -2.40 9.31
N MET A 102 -9.82 -2.74 8.35
CA MET A 102 -11.12 -2.08 8.18
C MET A 102 -11.98 -2.15 9.43
N GLU A 103 -12.06 -3.34 10.05
CA GLU A 103 -12.81 -3.58 11.28
C GLU A 103 -12.30 -2.72 12.45
N ARG A 104 -10.96 -2.61 12.60
CA ARG A 104 -10.33 -1.78 13.65
C ARG A 104 -10.75 -0.31 13.57
N TYR A 105 -10.90 0.22 12.36
CA TYR A 105 -11.28 1.63 12.16
C TYR A 105 -12.78 1.84 11.95
N GLY A 106 -13.57 0.77 11.80
CA GLY A 106 -15.01 0.87 11.52
C GLY A 106 -15.28 1.58 10.18
N ILE A 107 -14.41 1.42 9.17
CA ILE A 107 -14.54 2.09 7.87
C ILE A 107 -14.93 1.06 6.82
N ALA A 108 -15.99 1.39 6.05
CA ALA A 108 -16.51 0.52 5.01
C ALA A 108 -15.54 0.40 3.82
N PRO A 109 -15.55 -0.74 3.09
CA PRO A 109 -14.59 -1.05 2.03
C PRO A 109 -14.51 0.03 0.92
N GLU A 110 -15.62 0.65 0.56
CA GLU A 110 -15.70 1.71 -0.46
C GLU A 110 -14.90 2.96 -0.11
N HIS A 111 -14.58 3.16 1.17
CA HIS A 111 -13.78 4.27 1.69
C HIS A 111 -12.34 3.85 2.04
N CYS A 112 -11.94 2.65 1.64
CA CYS A 112 -10.63 2.09 1.92
C CYS A 112 -9.82 1.92 0.63
N ALA A 113 -8.51 2.13 0.75
CA ALA A 113 -7.57 1.78 -0.30
C ALA A 113 -6.33 1.10 0.30
N ILE A 114 -5.69 0.23 -0.49
CA ILE A 114 -4.36 -0.32 -0.20
C ILE A 114 -3.38 0.11 -1.27
N VAL A 115 -2.18 0.48 -0.84
CA VAL A 115 -1.05 0.84 -1.70
C VAL A 115 0.08 -0.13 -1.48
N GLY A 116 0.64 -0.64 -2.57
CA GLY A 116 1.82 -1.51 -2.51
C GLY A 116 2.52 -1.61 -3.85
N ASP A 117 3.70 -2.21 -3.84
CA ASP A 117 4.54 -2.41 -5.03
C ASP A 117 4.29 -3.76 -5.72
N GLN A 118 3.40 -4.60 -5.16
CA GLN A 118 3.21 -5.97 -5.62
C GLN A 118 1.78 -6.28 -6.04
N ILE A 119 1.61 -6.73 -7.31
CA ILE A 119 0.30 -7.14 -7.82
C ILE A 119 -0.21 -8.39 -7.09
N PHE A 120 0.65 -9.40 -6.90
CA PHE A 120 0.24 -10.71 -6.37
C PHE A 120 -0.05 -10.70 -4.86
N THR A 121 0.32 -9.67 -4.14
CA THR A 121 0.03 -9.53 -2.71
C THR A 121 -0.94 -8.39 -2.44
N ASP A 122 -0.58 -7.18 -2.81
CA ASP A 122 -1.31 -5.96 -2.43
C ASP A 122 -2.54 -5.75 -3.30
N THR A 123 -2.35 -5.76 -4.62
CA THR A 123 -3.46 -5.57 -5.56
C THR A 123 -4.46 -6.72 -5.46
N LEU A 124 -4.00 -7.97 -5.50
CA LEU A 124 -4.88 -9.12 -5.38
C LEU A 124 -5.60 -9.15 -4.04
N GLY A 125 -4.88 -8.93 -2.93
CA GLY A 125 -5.46 -8.92 -1.58
C GLY A 125 -6.50 -7.82 -1.41
N GLY A 126 -6.22 -6.62 -1.90
CA GLY A 126 -7.16 -5.50 -1.87
C GLY A 126 -8.40 -5.74 -2.72
N ASN A 127 -8.23 -6.27 -3.93
CA ASN A 127 -9.37 -6.64 -4.80
C ASN A 127 -10.23 -7.73 -4.18
N CYS A 128 -9.63 -8.74 -3.53
CA CYS A 128 -10.36 -9.77 -2.77
C CYS A 128 -11.11 -9.19 -1.56
N ALA A 129 -10.57 -8.16 -0.92
CA ALA A 129 -11.22 -7.44 0.17
C ALA A 129 -12.29 -6.44 -0.29
N GLY A 130 -12.41 -6.19 -1.60
CA GLY A 130 -13.39 -5.26 -2.18
C GLY A 130 -13.03 -3.79 -2.01
N ILE A 131 -11.75 -3.46 -1.80
CA ILE A 131 -11.26 -2.09 -1.63
C ILE A 131 -10.54 -1.57 -2.88
N LYS A 132 -10.31 -0.26 -2.96
CA LYS A 132 -9.47 0.31 -4.03
C LYS A 132 -8.01 -0.12 -3.86
N THR A 133 -7.33 -0.34 -4.98
CA THR A 133 -5.93 -0.78 -4.99
C THR A 133 -5.08 0.18 -5.80
N VAL A 134 -3.96 0.58 -5.24
CA VAL A 134 -2.98 1.46 -5.89
C VAL A 134 -1.66 0.72 -6.01
N LEU A 135 -1.17 0.61 -7.24
CA LEU A 135 0.15 0.05 -7.52
C LEU A 135 1.16 1.18 -7.65
N VAL A 136 2.23 1.10 -6.89
CA VAL A 136 3.37 2.03 -6.98
C VAL A 136 4.61 1.33 -7.52
N THR A 137 5.53 2.11 -8.07
CA THR A 137 6.84 1.57 -8.44
C THR A 137 7.65 1.25 -7.19
N ALA A 138 8.21 0.04 -7.13
CA ALA A 138 9.07 -0.36 -6.01
C ALA A 138 10.27 0.60 -5.86
N ILE A 139 10.60 1.00 -4.63
CA ILE A 139 11.70 1.93 -4.34
C ILE A 139 13.05 1.33 -4.78
N ASP A 140 13.22 0.02 -4.56
CA ASP A 140 14.47 -0.68 -4.84
C ASP A 140 14.21 -2.06 -5.46
N ASN A 141 14.78 -2.30 -6.65
CA ASN A 141 14.65 -3.55 -7.41
C ASN A 141 16.00 -4.29 -7.58
N HIS A 142 16.94 -4.13 -6.65
CA HIS A 142 18.27 -4.76 -6.78
C HIS A 142 18.25 -6.30 -6.65
N ASN A 143 17.24 -6.88 -6.02
CA ASN A 143 17.12 -8.32 -5.85
C ASN A 143 16.59 -8.99 -7.12
N ILE A 144 17.26 -10.05 -7.60
CA ILE A 144 16.89 -10.79 -8.80
C ILE A 144 15.47 -11.39 -8.71
N TRP A 145 15.03 -11.82 -7.52
CA TRP A 145 13.69 -12.34 -7.30
C TRP A 145 12.60 -11.26 -7.47
N LEU A 146 12.90 -10.01 -7.07
CA LEU A 146 12.03 -8.86 -7.28
C LEU A 146 11.91 -8.54 -8.78
N LYS A 147 13.02 -8.64 -9.53
CA LYS A 147 13.02 -8.44 -10.99
C LYS A 147 12.20 -9.52 -11.71
N LEU A 148 12.37 -10.80 -11.35
CA LEU A 148 11.61 -11.90 -11.94
C LEU A 148 10.11 -11.74 -11.68
N ARG A 149 9.73 -11.37 -10.45
CA ARG A 149 8.34 -11.09 -10.09
C ARG A 149 7.80 -9.92 -10.90
N HIS A 150 8.55 -8.83 -11.01
CA HIS A 150 8.16 -7.67 -11.81
C HIS A 150 7.90 -8.04 -13.27
N VAL A 151 8.74 -8.89 -13.86
CA VAL A 151 8.51 -9.40 -15.23
C VAL A 151 7.19 -10.15 -15.34
N ALA A 152 6.82 -10.96 -14.35
CA ALA A 152 5.53 -11.66 -14.33
C ALA A 152 4.33 -10.69 -14.16
N GLU A 153 4.55 -9.51 -13.59
CA GLU A 153 3.52 -8.48 -13.40
C GLU A 153 3.34 -7.56 -14.62
N LEU A 154 4.33 -7.48 -15.52
CA LEU A 154 4.32 -6.59 -16.69
C LEU A 154 3.04 -6.69 -17.55
N PRO A 155 2.49 -7.88 -17.88
CA PRO A 155 1.26 -7.98 -18.65
C PRO A 155 0.07 -7.27 -17.98
N PHE A 156 -0.03 -7.40 -16.66
CA PHE A 156 -1.11 -6.76 -15.88
C PHE A 156 -0.92 -5.26 -15.76
N ILE A 157 0.34 -4.79 -15.63
CA ILE A 157 0.68 -3.37 -15.65
C ILE A 157 0.32 -2.76 -16.99
N ALA A 158 0.65 -3.43 -18.10
CA ALA A 158 0.32 -2.98 -19.45
C ALA A 158 -1.21 -2.88 -19.66
N MET A 159 -1.98 -3.86 -19.19
CA MET A 159 -3.45 -3.84 -19.26
C MET A 159 -4.07 -2.73 -18.41
N ALA A 160 -3.41 -2.33 -17.33
CA ALA A 160 -3.87 -1.28 -16.42
C ALA A 160 -3.34 0.12 -16.81
N HIS A 161 -2.60 0.28 -17.92
CA HIS A 161 -1.93 1.53 -18.29
C HIS A 161 -2.88 2.75 -18.37
N LYS A 162 -4.16 2.56 -18.75
CA LYS A 162 -5.18 3.62 -18.77
C LYS A 162 -5.60 4.12 -17.37
N ARG A 163 -5.09 3.52 -16.29
CA ARG A 163 -5.39 3.84 -14.88
C ARG A 163 -4.25 4.58 -14.18
N ARG A 164 -3.28 5.09 -14.94
CA ARG A 164 -2.20 5.94 -14.44
C ARG A 164 -2.73 7.33 -14.09
N ILE A 165 -2.21 7.87 -12.98
CA ILE A 165 -2.31 9.27 -12.56
C ILE A 165 -0.94 9.91 -12.56
#